data_a10a9ea019584a3a14e437f5a63eeb96
#
_entry.id   a10a9ea019584a3a14e437f5a63eeb96
#
_cell.length_a   1.000
_cell.length_b   1.000
_cell.length_c   1.000
_cell.angle_alpha   90.00
_cell.angle_beta   90.00
_cell.angle_gamma   90.00
#
_symmetry.space_group_name_H-M   'P 1'
#
loop_
_entity.id
_entity.type
_entity.pdbx_description
1 polymer ?
#
loop_
_entity_poly.entity_id
_entity_poly.type
_entity_poly.pdbx_seq_one_letter_code
_entity_poly.pdbx_strand_id
1 'polypeptide(L)'
;MAGTGAGKYSTTAGNNTSVQSVNWSEGMAPSNVNNAARETIANVRAMYNQIGEGFYEFGDGDGEYTVARSDADTITITSSSDLTGTYYAGRAIRITDSSGNVTEGTITSSSHSSTTNTINVSQTIAGTGTPLKIELG
;
A
#
# COMPACT_ATOMS: atom_id res chain seq x y z
N MET A 1 2.13 9.56 10.26
CA MET A 1 0.94 8.70 10.39
C MET A 1 1.41 7.27 10.51
N ALA A 2 0.94 6.52 11.50
CA ALA A 2 1.20 5.09 11.51
C ALA A 2 0.39 4.47 10.37
N GLY A 3 1.06 3.95 9.36
CA GLY A 3 0.41 3.21 8.28
C GLY A 3 -0.16 1.89 8.80
N THR A 4 -1.00 1.26 8.03
CA THR A 4 -1.51 -0.09 8.30
C THR A 4 -0.55 -1.13 7.71
N GLY A 5 -0.45 -2.27 8.36
CA GLY A 5 0.35 -3.40 7.89
C GLY A 5 1.81 -3.40 8.33
N ALA A 6 2.41 -4.58 8.25
CA ALA A 6 3.77 -4.83 8.74
C ALA A 6 4.87 -4.06 7.98
N GLY A 7 4.63 -3.71 6.72
CA GLY A 7 5.57 -2.94 5.90
C GLY A 7 5.82 -1.51 6.39
N LYS A 8 4.98 -1.02 7.31
CA LYS A 8 5.13 0.31 7.93
C LYS A 8 5.97 0.31 9.20
N TYR A 9 6.33 -0.86 9.70
CA TYR A 9 7.17 -0.93 10.89
C TYR A 9 8.62 -0.60 10.55
N SER A 10 9.26 0.13 11.45
CA SER A 10 10.70 0.40 11.36
C SER A 10 11.51 -0.85 11.73
N THR A 11 12.62 -1.05 11.06
CA THR A 11 13.64 -2.03 11.49
C THR A 11 14.37 -1.60 12.76
N THR A 12 14.26 -0.33 13.15
CA THR A 12 14.79 0.19 14.43
C THR A 12 13.68 0.12 15.48
N ALA A 13 13.84 -0.72 16.49
CA ALA A 13 12.81 -1.01 17.50
C ALA A 13 12.23 0.23 18.16
N GLY A 14 13.06 1.18 18.58
CA GLY A 14 12.63 2.42 19.24
C GLY A 14 11.74 3.36 18.41
N ASN A 15 11.68 3.16 17.08
CA ASN A 15 10.84 3.95 16.21
C ASN A 15 9.40 3.41 16.11
N ASN A 16 9.15 2.18 16.59
CA ASN A 16 7.83 1.56 16.58
C ASN A 16 7.03 1.97 17.82
N THR A 17 6.70 3.23 17.93
CA THR A 17 5.96 3.81 19.07
C THR A 17 4.45 3.72 18.95
N SER A 18 3.95 3.18 17.84
CA SER A 18 2.52 2.91 17.63
C SER A 18 2.32 1.73 16.69
N VAL A 19 1.25 0.98 16.91
CA VAL A 19 0.76 -0.08 16.03
C VAL A 19 -0.64 0.31 15.61
N GLN A 20 -0.86 0.54 14.33
CA GLN A 20 -2.06 1.22 13.85
C GLN A 20 -2.21 2.58 14.59
N SER A 21 -3.31 2.81 15.24
CA SER A 21 -3.55 4.00 16.07
C SER A 21 -3.31 3.75 17.57
N VAL A 22 -2.85 2.55 17.95
CA VAL A 22 -2.61 2.19 19.35
C VAL A 22 -1.22 2.67 19.77
N ASN A 23 -1.16 3.45 20.86
CA ASN A 23 0.12 3.87 21.44
C ASN A 23 0.88 2.67 22.02
N TRP A 24 2.11 2.48 21.58
CA TRP A 24 3.04 1.42 22.04
C TRP A 24 4.32 2.02 22.63
N SER A 25 4.31 3.26 23.09
CA SER A 25 5.48 3.86 23.72
C SER A 25 5.60 3.43 25.20
N GLU A 26 6.79 3.65 25.78
CA GLU A 26 6.96 3.48 27.22
C GLU A 26 5.95 4.32 28.01
N GLY A 27 5.44 3.78 29.11
CA GLY A 27 4.42 4.43 29.92
C GLY A 27 3.00 4.34 29.36
N MET A 28 2.78 3.54 28.30
CA MET A 28 1.43 3.33 27.77
C MET A 28 0.50 2.70 28.80
N ALA A 29 -0.81 2.92 28.66
CA ALA A 29 -1.80 2.28 29.51
C ALA A 29 -1.76 0.74 29.33
N PRO A 30 -1.96 -0.05 30.38
CA PRO A 30 -1.93 -1.54 30.29
C PRO A 30 -2.88 -2.10 29.23
N SER A 31 -4.03 -1.47 29.00
CA SER A 31 -4.97 -1.87 27.94
C SER A 31 -4.38 -1.76 26.53
N ASN A 32 -3.43 -0.83 26.31
CA ASN A 32 -2.77 -0.68 25.03
C ASN A 32 -1.82 -1.82 24.71
N VAL A 33 -1.21 -2.46 25.72
CA VAL A 33 -0.34 -3.64 25.53
C VAL A 33 -1.11 -4.75 24.81
N ASN A 34 -2.31 -5.07 25.31
CA ASN A 34 -3.17 -6.10 24.73
C ASN A 34 -3.67 -5.71 23.33
N ASN A 35 -4.11 -4.47 23.16
CA ASN A 35 -4.60 -3.99 21.88
C ASN A 35 -3.48 -3.96 20.83
N ALA A 36 -2.31 -3.43 21.17
CA ALA A 36 -1.16 -3.39 20.27
C ALA A 36 -0.66 -4.79 19.90
N ALA A 37 -0.67 -5.75 20.83
CA ALA A 37 -0.33 -7.14 20.55
C ALA A 37 -1.30 -7.77 19.54
N ARG A 38 -2.60 -7.55 19.70
CA ARG A 38 -3.62 -8.04 18.75
C ARG A 38 -3.45 -7.45 17.36
N GLU A 39 -3.21 -6.14 17.26
CA GLU A 39 -2.96 -5.46 15.98
C GLU A 39 -1.68 -5.98 15.32
N THR A 40 -0.61 -6.21 16.07
CA THR A 40 0.62 -6.80 15.55
C THR A 40 0.36 -8.20 14.97
N ILE A 41 -0.38 -9.04 15.67
CA ILE A 41 -0.72 -10.39 15.21
C ILE A 41 -1.58 -10.30 13.92
N ALA A 42 -2.54 -9.41 13.87
CA ALA A 42 -3.38 -9.19 12.69
C ALA A 42 -2.54 -8.75 11.48
N ASN A 43 -1.61 -7.82 11.67
CA ASN A 43 -0.72 -7.34 10.63
C ASN A 43 0.25 -8.43 10.12
N VAL A 44 0.78 -9.27 11.04
CA VAL A 44 1.61 -10.42 10.65
C VAL A 44 0.80 -11.44 9.83
N ARG A 45 -0.46 -11.67 10.21
CA ARG A 45 -1.35 -12.57 9.44
C ARG A 45 -1.66 -12.01 8.06
N ALA A 46 -1.93 -10.70 7.96
CA ALA A 46 -2.17 -10.04 6.68
C ALA A 46 -0.95 -10.16 5.75
N MET A 47 0.25 -9.90 6.28
CA MET A 47 1.50 -10.08 5.54
C MET A 47 1.70 -11.54 5.08
N TYR A 48 1.39 -12.53 5.94
CA TYR A 48 1.46 -13.94 5.56
C TYR A 48 0.51 -14.27 4.41
N ASN A 49 -0.69 -13.71 4.41
CA ASN A 49 -1.64 -13.89 3.32
C ASN A 49 -1.13 -13.27 2.02
N GLN A 50 -0.55 -12.06 2.06
CA GLN A 50 0.06 -11.40 0.90
C GLN A 50 1.21 -12.22 0.31
N ILE A 51 2.07 -12.81 1.16
CA ILE A 51 3.13 -13.71 0.71
C ILE A 51 2.54 -14.90 -0.06
N GLY A 52 1.45 -15.48 0.45
CA GLY A 52 0.77 -16.60 -0.21
C GLY A 52 0.12 -16.21 -1.55
N GLU A 53 -0.33 -14.98 -1.69
CA GLU A 53 -0.91 -14.45 -2.92
C GLU A 53 0.12 -13.94 -3.92
N GLY A 54 1.35 -13.66 -3.47
CA GLY A 54 2.41 -13.09 -4.31
C GLY A 54 2.26 -11.60 -4.59
N PHE A 55 1.37 -10.91 -3.87
CA PHE A 55 1.17 -9.47 -3.97
C PHE A 55 1.36 -8.79 -2.62
N TYR A 56 1.98 -7.60 -2.64
CA TYR A 56 2.32 -6.84 -1.44
C TYR A 56 1.83 -5.39 -1.55
N GLU A 57 1.31 -4.83 -0.47
CA GLU A 57 1.01 -3.41 -0.37
C GLU A 57 2.29 -2.59 -0.13
N PHE A 58 2.39 -1.46 -0.82
CA PHE A 58 3.53 -0.53 -0.74
C PHE A 58 3.06 0.88 -0.32
N GLY A 59 2.17 0.95 0.63
CA GLY A 59 1.75 2.20 1.24
C GLY A 59 0.58 2.92 0.57
N ASP A 60 0.01 2.35 -0.45
CA ASP A 60 -0.95 3.01 -1.34
C ASP A 60 -2.40 2.53 -1.18
N GLY A 61 -2.69 1.61 -0.36
CA GLY A 61 -4.06 1.18 -0.06
C GLY A 61 -4.54 1.56 1.31
N ASP A 62 -3.66 2.12 2.13
CA ASP A 62 -3.91 2.50 3.50
C ASP A 62 -3.99 4.02 3.72
N GLY A 63 -4.05 4.79 2.63
CA GLY A 63 -4.16 6.25 2.67
C GLY A 63 -2.83 7.00 2.75
N GLU A 64 -1.69 6.33 2.54
CA GLU A 64 -0.41 7.02 2.47
C GLU A 64 -0.31 7.90 1.23
N TYR A 65 -0.77 7.39 0.08
CA TYR A 65 -0.81 8.11 -1.18
C TYR A 65 -2.25 8.33 -1.65
N THR A 66 -2.42 9.41 -2.41
CA THR A 66 -3.65 9.61 -3.18
C THR A 66 -3.47 8.92 -4.52
N VAL A 67 -4.28 7.91 -4.77
CA VAL A 67 -4.27 7.13 -6.01
C VAL A 67 -5.52 7.47 -6.82
N ALA A 68 -5.34 7.72 -8.10
CA ALA A 68 -6.44 7.99 -9.02
C ALA A 68 -6.26 7.21 -10.32
N ARG A 69 -7.38 6.85 -10.94
CA ARG A 69 -7.40 6.37 -12.31
C ARG A 69 -7.44 7.57 -13.25
N SER A 70 -6.49 7.69 -14.15
CA SER A 70 -6.45 8.77 -15.14
C SER A 70 -6.93 8.36 -16.53
N ASP A 71 -6.80 7.07 -16.87
CA ASP A 71 -7.26 6.51 -18.13
C ASP A 71 -7.60 5.02 -17.99
N ALA A 72 -7.99 4.38 -19.08
CA ALA A 72 -8.41 2.98 -19.11
C ALA A 72 -7.33 2.00 -18.59
N ASP A 73 -6.06 2.33 -18.79
CA ASP A 73 -4.90 1.51 -18.42
C ASP A 73 -3.85 2.30 -17.62
N THR A 74 -4.23 3.45 -17.08
CA THR A 74 -3.30 4.38 -16.42
C THR A 74 -3.82 4.79 -15.06
N ILE A 75 -2.95 4.69 -14.04
CA ILE A 75 -3.17 5.25 -12.71
C ILE A 75 -2.13 6.32 -12.40
N THR A 76 -2.49 7.23 -11.52
CA THR A 76 -1.59 8.25 -10.97
C THR A 76 -1.52 8.15 -9.46
N ILE A 77 -0.32 8.31 -8.92
CA ILE A 77 -0.07 8.37 -7.47
C ILE A 77 0.48 9.76 -7.17
N THR A 78 -0.18 10.49 -6.27
CA THR A 78 0.29 11.81 -5.83
C THR A 78 1.35 11.62 -4.74
N SER A 79 2.59 11.92 -5.09
CA SER A 79 3.75 11.90 -4.19
C SER A 79 4.86 12.76 -4.76
N SER A 80 5.55 13.51 -3.90
CA SER A 80 6.78 14.22 -4.26
C SER A 80 7.99 13.31 -4.43
N SER A 81 7.90 12.06 -3.97
CA SER A 81 8.93 11.05 -4.16
C SER A 81 8.81 10.42 -5.54
N ASP A 82 9.95 10.19 -6.17
CA ASP A 82 10.02 9.37 -7.40
C ASP A 82 9.83 7.90 -7.03
N LEU A 83 8.71 7.33 -7.46
CA LEU A 83 8.33 5.95 -7.21
C LEU A 83 8.62 5.01 -8.40
N THR A 84 9.28 5.48 -9.45
CA THR A 84 9.57 4.68 -10.66
C THR A 84 10.44 3.46 -10.37
N GLY A 85 11.30 3.54 -9.33
CA GLY A 85 12.08 2.41 -8.84
C GLY A 85 11.25 1.32 -8.13
N THR A 86 10.07 1.67 -7.64
CA THR A 86 9.11 0.73 -7.04
C THR A 86 8.13 0.19 -8.08
N TYR A 87 7.62 1.06 -8.95
CA TYR A 87 6.65 0.75 -10.00
C TYR A 87 7.32 0.62 -11.38
N TYR A 88 8.33 -0.22 -11.50
CA TYR A 88 9.10 -0.39 -12.75
C TYR A 88 8.38 -1.29 -13.77
N ALA A 89 8.69 -1.10 -15.05
CA ALA A 89 8.12 -1.92 -16.13
C ALA A 89 8.45 -3.41 -15.96
N GLY A 90 7.48 -4.27 -16.19
CA GLY A 90 7.56 -5.72 -16.02
C GLY A 90 7.14 -6.22 -14.64
N ARG A 91 6.96 -5.34 -13.65
CA ARG A 91 6.48 -5.73 -12.33
C ARG A 91 4.99 -6.07 -12.36
N ALA A 92 4.60 -7.14 -11.67
CA ALA A 92 3.18 -7.48 -11.49
C ALA A 92 2.48 -6.45 -10.61
N ILE A 93 1.22 -6.15 -10.95
CA ILE A 93 0.40 -5.18 -10.23
C ILE A 93 -1.03 -5.70 -10.11
N ARG A 94 -1.62 -5.50 -8.93
CA ARG A 94 -3.05 -5.70 -8.66
C ARG A 94 -3.64 -4.37 -8.23
N ILE A 95 -4.72 -3.96 -8.89
CA ILE A 95 -5.43 -2.72 -8.62
C ILE A 95 -6.85 -3.08 -8.19
N THR A 96 -7.28 -2.57 -7.04
CA THR A 96 -8.64 -2.73 -6.53
C THR A 96 -9.32 -1.38 -6.50
N ASP A 97 -10.46 -1.24 -7.17
CA ASP A 97 -11.23 0.01 -7.17
C ASP A 97 -12.14 0.14 -5.93
N SER A 98 -12.79 1.30 -5.79
CA SER A 98 -13.69 1.60 -4.68
C SER A 98 -14.96 0.72 -4.64
N SER A 99 -15.25 -0.01 -5.71
CA SER A 99 -16.37 -0.95 -5.79
C SER A 99 -15.94 -2.40 -5.55
N GLY A 100 -14.64 -2.65 -5.30
CA GLY A 100 -14.08 -3.97 -5.08
C GLY A 100 -13.74 -4.73 -6.36
N ASN A 101 -13.75 -4.08 -7.53
CA ASN A 101 -13.30 -4.69 -8.77
C ASN A 101 -11.78 -4.81 -8.76
N VAL A 102 -11.27 -5.98 -9.13
CA VAL A 102 -9.85 -6.30 -9.13
C VAL A 102 -9.33 -6.42 -10.56
N THR A 103 -8.21 -5.77 -10.84
CA THR A 103 -7.46 -5.90 -12.08
C THR A 103 -6.04 -6.34 -11.76
N GLU A 104 -5.61 -7.44 -12.35
CA GLU A 104 -4.24 -7.93 -12.27
C GLU A 104 -3.56 -7.80 -13.63
N GLY A 105 -2.32 -7.36 -13.64
CA GLY A 105 -1.56 -7.17 -14.86
C GLY A 105 -0.09 -6.91 -14.57
N THR A 106 0.58 -6.34 -15.56
CA THR A 106 1.99 -5.93 -15.47
C THR A 106 2.12 -4.44 -15.74
N ILE A 107 3.02 -3.77 -15.06
CA ILE A 107 3.38 -2.39 -15.36
C ILE A 107 4.10 -2.36 -16.70
N THR A 108 3.64 -1.52 -17.62
CA THR A 108 4.26 -1.35 -18.95
C THR A 108 5.24 -0.19 -18.95
N SER A 109 4.94 0.86 -18.20
CA SER A 109 5.84 2.01 -18.00
C SER A 109 5.47 2.78 -16.74
N SER A 110 6.42 3.50 -16.19
CA SER A 110 6.19 4.47 -15.12
C SER A 110 7.02 5.73 -15.38
N SER A 111 6.53 6.87 -14.92
CA SER A 111 7.22 8.14 -14.98
C SER A 111 6.87 8.99 -13.76
N HIS A 112 7.81 9.87 -13.37
CA HIS A 112 7.62 10.83 -12.30
C HIS A 112 7.77 12.25 -12.82
N SER A 113 6.88 13.13 -12.40
CA SER A 113 6.96 14.56 -12.71
C SER A 113 6.42 15.37 -11.52
N SER A 114 7.30 16.13 -10.89
CA SER A 114 6.97 17.00 -9.75
C SER A 114 6.35 16.21 -8.57
N THR A 115 5.02 16.16 -8.49
CA THR A 115 4.27 15.50 -7.42
C THR A 115 3.40 14.35 -7.93
N THR A 116 3.61 13.90 -9.16
CA THR A 116 2.79 12.87 -9.80
C THR A 116 3.65 11.75 -10.34
N ASN A 117 3.35 10.54 -9.94
CA ASN A 117 3.86 9.32 -10.57
C ASN A 117 2.75 8.75 -11.46
N THR A 118 3.04 8.56 -12.73
CA THR A 118 2.13 7.99 -13.72
C THR A 118 2.55 6.58 -14.03
N ILE A 119 1.62 5.62 -13.93
CA ILE A 119 1.87 4.19 -14.07
C ILE A 119 0.90 3.64 -15.10
N ASN A 120 1.45 3.10 -16.19
CA ASN A 120 0.66 2.42 -17.22
C ASN A 120 0.72 0.91 -17.01
N VAL A 121 -0.41 0.24 -17.21
CA VAL A 121 -0.55 -1.19 -17.01
C VAL A 121 -1.00 -1.91 -18.28
N SER A 122 -0.71 -3.21 -18.36
CA SER A 122 -0.98 -4.02 -19.55
C SER A 122 -2.46 -4.37 -19.75
N GLN A 123 -3.29 -4.15 -18.74
CA GLN A 123 -4.72 -4.50 -18.76
C GLN A 123 -5.59 -3.26 -18.62
N THR A 124 -6.78 -3.32 -19.19
CA THR A 124 -7.81 -2.32 -18.89
C THR A 124 -8.25 -2.46 -17.45
N ILE A 125 -8.14 -1.38 -16.68
CA ILE A 125 -8.51 -1.35 -15.27
C ILE A 125 -10.03 -1.54 -15.16
N ALA A 126 -10.44 -2.57 -14.44
CA ALA A 126 -11.84 -2.89 -14.22
C ALA A 126 -12.55 -1.77 -13.45
N GLY A 127 -13.79 -1.49 -13.85
CA GLY A 127 -14.59 -0.44 -13.22
C GLY A 127 -14.18 0.98 -13.60
N THR A 128 -14.91 1.94 -13.10
CA THR A 128 -14.69 3.39 -13.31
C THR A 128 -14.43 4.13 -12.00
N GLY A 129 -14.43 3.39 -10.88
CA GLY A 129 -14.16 3.96 -9.56
C GLY A 129 -12.70 4.37 -9.38
N THR A 130 -12.46 5.23 -8.40
CA THR A 130 -11.09 5.53 -7.96
C THR A 130 -10.45 4.26 -7.42
N PRO A 131 -9.20 3.95 -7.76
CA PRO A 131 -8.50 2.82 -7.15
C PRO A 131 -8.54 2.91 -5.62
N LEU A 132 -8.90 1.79 -4.98
CA LEU A 132 -8.92 1.69 -3.53
C LEU A 132 -7.53 1.40 -3.00
N LYS A 133 -6.83 0.48 -3.65
CA LYS A 133 -5.45 0.12 -3.32
C LYS A 133 -4.69 -0.45 -4.52
N ILE A 134 -3.38 -0.43 -4.40
CA ILE A 134 -2.44 -1.06 -5.32
C ILE A 134 -1.58 -2.02 -4.54
N GLU A 135 -1.39 -3.22 -5.09
CA GLU A 135 -0.50 -4.24 -4.57
C GLU A 135 0.50 -4.63 -5.67
N LEU A 136 1.75 -4.87 -5.31
CA LEU A 136 2.82 -5.21 -6.23
C LEU A 136 3.35 -6.62 -5.97
N GLY A 137 3.57 -7.35 -7.04
CA GLY A 137 4.18 -8.67 -7.00
C GLY A 137 5.70 -8.64 -7.22
#